data_3f6ab1f1e1828133934a8e98d2734162
#
_entry.id   3f6ab1f1e1828133934a8e98d2734162
#
_cell.length_a   1.000
_cell.length_b   1.000
_cell.length_c   1.000
_cell.angle_alpha   90.00
_cell.angle_beta   90.00
_cell.angle_gamma   90.00
#
_symmetry.space_group_name_H-M   'P 1'
#
loop_
_entity.id
_entity.type
_entity.pdbx_description
1 polymer ?
#
loop_
_entity_poly.entity_id
_entity_poly.type
_entity_poly.pdbx_seq_one_letter_code
_entity_poly.pdbx_strand_id
1 'polypeptide(L)'
;MKRNVHWPTQEGEEAYTSLKVNKEHKQLFTVVRNVKESFEMQESGETQEFTDDVEYLLDSLKNTEPVSIRCISCIQLAQKCKLPAFRMHLRAHGTVTKIFTMLHDACIDPSLSLCTATIMFMLSQDRLNMDLDTESLNLMLRLLEVDSDKEREKQYDSNTRKELEKNKLKIKELCEQLQKAGLAKTLDLDSLTTGNLAMESLLSLTSRKAGEWFKEELRSQGALDHVVDTIASCSKCAEDVLQRDIVKTLPVLKKLDRCLRVLENITFMNTDNQSYLIDYKSAILVTSLCCALKGCVECLPYHPVTEDPEENKEVKESIGWVVFNCMLAVLRVLLNVTHDNDIGSAKVGEQDAVINVVLECILSTPQYIPQEQKFDLLVLSLGLLINLVEHSEMNRQILIESEVGTVIDGTTYIKTGINCLVELFCEREEAARMMEDKEEDEEGESKEEKKDEASALNKSGEWQETEAGVQWIVKSAESIKAANQAKINEDDENTSTAPEPTPLDDDETFTKALHKAGKHMENSIVASYIALLLGCLIRDNKNYVSSVKCYLPDESFDPMIKTLKKFLGFMNLTIAIGNTGGKSIARVIEVLESC
;
A
#
# COMPACT_ATOMS: atom_id res chain seq x y z
N MET A 1 41.31 -39.28 -37.16
CA MET A 1 41.11 -37.85 -37.34
C MET A 1 41.94 -37.12 -36.32
N LYS A 2 42.89 -36.27 -36.75
CA LYS A 2 43.64 -35.38 -35.83
C LYS A 2 42.73 -34.17 -35.50
N ARG A 3 42.33 -34.00 -34.27
CA ARG A 3 41.72 -32.76 -33.81
C ARG A 3 42.82 -31.83 -33.32
N ASN A 4 42.99 -30.67 -33.93
CA ASN A 4 43.81 -29.60 -33.40
C ASN A 4 43.03 -28.97 -32.23
N VAL A 5 43.53 -29.13 -31.02
CA VAL A 5 43.03 -28.42 -29.86
C VAL A 5 43.79 -27.11 -29.76
N HIS A 6 43.13 -25.99 -30.01
CA HIS A 6 43.68 -24.64 -29.77
C HIS A 6 43.56 -24.30 -28.29
N TRP A 7 44.61 -24.55 -27.54
CA TRP A 7 44.81 -23.96 -26.23
C TRP A 7 45.97 -22.94 -26.33
N PRO A 8 45.87 -21.77 -25.70
CA PRO A 8 47.00 -20.86 -25.63
C PRO A 8 48.11 -21.54 -24.82
N THR A 9 49.22 -21.84 -25.45
CA THR A 9 50.44 -22.38 -24.85
C THR A 9 51.21 -21.25 -24.17
N GLN A 10 51.48 -21.37 -22.87
CA GLN A 10 52.51 -20.56 -22.24
C GLN A 10 53.87 -20.99 -22.80
N GLU A 11 54.73 -20.00 -23.11
CA GLU A 11 56.07 -20.27 -23.64
C GLU A 11 56.87 -21.12 -22.64
N GLY A 12 57.17 -22.36 -23.00
CA GLY A 12 58.03 -23.25 -22.22
C GLY A 12 57.47 -24.64 -21.89
N GLU A 13 56.19 -24.92 -22.13
CA GLU A 13 55.64 -26.27 -21.93
C GLU A 13 55.41 -27.00 -23.25
N GLU A 14 55.90 -28.26 -23.34
CA GLU A 14 55.61 -29.15 -24.48
C GLU A 14 54.08 -29.42 -24.50
N ALA A 15 53.40 -28.89 -25.51
CA ALA A 15 51.98 -29.12 -25.69
C ALA A 15 51.73 -30.57 -26.13
N TYR A 16 51.11 -31.36 -25.27
CA TYR A 16 50.58 -32.67 -25.62
C TYR A 16 49.38 -32.51 -26.58
N THR A 17 49.64 -32.50 -27.88
CA THR A 17 48.62 -32.34 -28.92
C THR A 17 47.90 -33.62 -29.29
N SER A 18 48.35 -34.80 -28.81
CA SER A 18 47.66 -36.08 -29.00
C SER A 18 47.97 -37.08 -27.89
N LEU A 19 46.92 -37.69 -27.34
CA LEU A 19 46.99 -38.83 -26.44
C LEU A 19 46.75 -40.12 -27.25
N LYS A 20 47.68 -41.08 -27.22
CA LYS A 20 47.45 -42.42 -27.79
C LYS A 20 46.76 -43.27 -26.74
N VAL A 21 45.50 -43.62 -26.97
CA VAL A 21 44.68 -44.44 -26.07
C VAL A 21 44.55 -45.84 -26.69
N ASN A 22 44.88 -46.90 -25.92
CA ASN A 22 44.67 -48.28 -26.34
C ASN A 22 43.18 -48.61 -26.41
N LYS A 23 42.77 -49.51 -27.28
CA LYS A 23 41.39 -49.94 -27.47
C LYS A 23 40.71 -50.43 -26.15
N GLU A 24 41.53 -51.01 -25.27
CA GLU A 24 41.11 -51.52 -23.95
C GLU A 24 40.66 -50.42 -22.99
N HIS A 25 41.17 -49.19 -23.18
CA HIS A 25 40.83 -48.04 -22.34
C HIS A 25 39.75 -47.14 -22.96
N LYS A 26 39.07 -47.58 -24.02
CA LYS A 26 38.07 -46.80 -24.73
C LYS A 26 36.95 -46.29 -23.86
N GLN A 27 36.58 -47.06 -22.82
CA GLN A 27 35.53 -46.69 -21.88
C GLN A 27 35.95 -45.60 -20.88
N LEU A 28 37.26 -45.42 -20.64
CA LEU A 28 37.78 -44.38 -19.75
C LEU A 28 37.87 -43.01 -20.44
N PHE A 29 37.80 -42.98 -21.76
CA PHE A 29 37.86 -41.76 -22.57
C PHE A 29 36.53 -41.57 -23.30
N THR A 30 35.47 -41.38 -22.55
CA THR A 30 34.17 -40.90 -23.07
C THR A 30 34.37 -39.45 -23.48
N VAL A 31 34.34 -39.18 -24.77
CA VAL A 31 34.19 -37.80 -25.26
C VAL A 31 32.79 -37.38 -24.85
N VAL A 32 32.70 -36.67 -23.75
CA VAL A 32 31.48 -35.98 -23.40
C VAL A 32 31.21 -35.00 -24.52
N ARG A 33 30.28 -35.35 -25.40
CA ARG A 33 29.77 -34.38 -26.37
C ARG A 33 29.16 -33.28 -25.54
N ASN A 34 29.62 -32.06 -25.76
CA ASN A 34 29.03 -30.87 -25.19
C ASN A 34 27.67 -30.65 -25.90
N VAL A 35 26.74 -31.58 -25.68
CA VAL A 35 25.40 -31.52 -26.23
C VAL A 35 24.61 -30.77 -25.15
N LYS A 36 24.31 -29.50 -25.42
CA LYS A 36 23.37 -28.75 -24.63
C LYS A 36 21.98 -29.36 -24.80
N GLU A 37 21.21 -29.41 -23.74
CA GLU A 37 19.82 -29.84 -23.79
C GLU A 37 18.98 -28.83 -24.59
N SER A 38 17.82 -29.26 -25.11
CA SER A 38 16.97 -28.41 -25.95
C SER A 38 16.58 -27.11 -25.27
N PHE A 39 16.28 -27.17 -23.98
CA PHE A 39 15.93 -25.96 -23.19
C PHE A 39 17.11 -25.02 -23.00
N GLU A 40 18.35 -25.53 -22.81
CA GLU A 40 19.57 -24.71 -22.71
C GLU A 40 19.87 -23.99 -24.04
N MET A 41 19.60 -24.65 -25.17
CA MET A 41 19.74 -24.04 -26.48
C MET A 41 18.69 -22.96 -26.74
N GLN A 42 17.44 -23.18 -26.29
CA GLN A 42 16.37 -22.21 -26.38
C GLN A 42 16.68 -20.99 -25.51
N GLU A 43 17.05 -21.19 -24.25
CA GLU A 43 17.41 -20.11 -23.32
C GLU A 43 18.60 -19.29 -23.84
N SER A 44 19.62 -19.96 -24.40
CA SER A 44 20.77 -19.30 -25.02
C SER A 44 20.36 -18.50 -26.26
N GLY A 45 19.39 -18.99 -27.04
CA GLY A 45 18.86 -18.29 -28.22
C GLY A 45 18.04 -17.05 -27.82
N GLU A 46 17.15 -17.16 -26.83
CA GLU A 46 16.37 -16.05 -26.30
C GLU A 46 17.27 -14.96 -25.69
N THR A 47 18.30 -15.36 -24.94
CA THR A 47 19.28 -14.43 -24.36
C THR A 47 20.06 -13.68 -25.45
N GLN A 48 20.42 -14.35 -26.52
CA GLN A 48 21.11 -13.70 -27.65
C GLN A 48 20.17 -12.71 -28.36
N GLU A 49 18.91 -13.10 -28.62
CA GLU A 49 17.92 -12.23 -29.23
C GLU A 49 17.73 -10.96 -28.37
N PHE A 50 17.64 -11.10 -27.05
CA PHE A 50 17.52 -9.95 -26.15
C PHE A 50 18.75 -9.04 -26.20
N THR A 51 19.93 -9.62 -26.29
CA THR A 51 21.18 -8.85 -26.42
C THR A 51 21.23 -8.06 -27.72
N ASP A 52 20.89 -8.68 -28.85
CA ASP A 52 20.87 -8.05 -30.17
C ASP A 52 19.80 -6.92 -30.21
N ASP A 53 18.61 -7.17 -29.66
CA ASP A 53 17.54 -6.17 -29.53
C ASP A 53 18.00 -4.96 -28.71
N VAL A 54 18.65 -5.21 -27.57
CA VAL A 54 19.14 -4.15 -26.68
C VAL A 54 20.20 -3.30 -27.37
N GLU A 55 21.19 -3.92 -28.04
CA GLU A 55 22.24 -3.19 -28.75
C GLU A 55 21.65 -2.30 -29.85
N TYR A 56 20.72 -2.83 -30.66
CA TYR A 56 20.04 -2.09 -31.71
C TYR A 56 19.24 -0.90 -31.16
N LEU A 57 18.47 -1.12 -30.06
CA LEU A 57 17.64 -0.08 -29.46
C LEU A 57 18.51 1.01 -28.81
N LEU A 58 19.58 0.63 -28.10
CA LEU A 58 20.50 1.60 -27.49
C LEU A 58 21.17 2.47 -28.55
N ASP A 59 21.58 1.91 -29.68
CA ASP A 59 22.17 2.68 -30.78
C ASP A 59 21.19 3.76 -31.29
N SER A 60 19.92 3.43 -31.36
CA SER A 60 18.85 4.32 -31.81
C SER A 60 18.41 5.34 -30.74
N LEU A 61 18.82 5.19 -29.48
CA LEU A 61 18.51 6.13 -28.39
C LEU A 61 19.55 7.25 -28.24
N LYS A 62 20.67 7.18 -28.96
CA LYS A 62 21.72 8.20 -28.87
C LYS A 62 21.18 9.61 -29.14
N ASN A 63 21.71 10.61 -28.43
CA ASN A 63 21.31 12.01 -28.60
C ASN A 63 21.66 12.62 -29.97
N THR A 64 22.45 11.91 -30.77
CA THR A 64 22.75 12.24 -32.19
C THR A 64 21.61 11.90 -33.13
N GLU A 65 20.71 10.99 -32.72
CA GLU A 65 19.59 10.55 -33.53
C GLU A 65 18.40 11.52 -33.45
N PRO A 66 17.59 11.63 -34.50
CA PRO A 66 16.37 12.44 -34.49
C PRO A 66 15.40 12.01 -33.38
N VAL A 67 14.73 12.99 -32.74
CA VAL A 67 13.77 12.73 -31.65
C VAL A 67 12.70 11.70 -32.05
N SER A 68 12.21 11.76 -33.29
CA SER A 68 11.20 10.81 -33.80
C SER A 68 11.72 9.35 -33.81
N ILE A 69 12.98 9.12 -34.14
CA ILE A 69 13.63 7.79 -34.09
C ILE A 69 13.77 7.34 -32.63
N ARG A 70 14.26 8.22 -31.76
CA ARG A 70 14.41 7.96 -30.33
C ARG A 70 13.06 7.59 -29.68
N CYS A 71 11.98 8.31 -30.02
CA CYS A 71 10.63 8.00 -29.54
C CYS A 71 10.14 6.61 -30.01
N ILE A 72 10.38 6.25 -31.27
CA ILE A 72 10.02 4.91 -31.79
C ILE A 72 10.79 3.85 -31.03
N SER A 73 12.09 4.02 -30.82
CA SER A 73 12.93 3.07 -30.08
C SER A 73 12.52 2.95 -28.62
N CYS A 74 12.15 4.05 -27.96
CA CYS A 74 11.59 4.05 -26.62
C CYS A 74 10.28 3.21 -26.55
N ILE A 75 9.37 3.39 -27.52
CA ILE A 75 8.12 2.63 -27.56
C ILE A 75 8.40 1.13 -27.82
N GLN A 76 9.33 0.81 -28.73
CA GLN A 76 9.73 -0.58 -28.97
C GLN A 76 10.37 -1.21 -27.74
N LEU A 77 11.25 -0.49 -27.04
CA LEU A 77 11.84 -0.93 -25.78
C LEU A 77 10.75 -1.17 -24.72
N ALA A 78 9.79 -0.26 -24.58
CA ALA A 78 8.66 -0.43 -23.68
C ALA A 78 7.80 -1.66 -24.05
N GLN A 79 7.60 -1.93 -25.34
CA GLN A 79 6.89 -3.13 -25.81
C GLN A 79 7.65 -4.43 -25.45
N LYS A 80 8.98 -4.47 -25.62
CA LYS A 80 9.82 -5.60 -25.19
C LYS A 80 9.80 -5.78 -23.67
N CYS A 81 9.77 -4.67 -22.92
CA CYS A 81 9.64 -4.69 -21.46
C CYS A 81 8.31 -5.28 -20.93
N LYS A 82 7.33 -5.64 -21.77
CA LYS A 82 6.18 -6.46 -21.37
C LYS A 82 6.59 -7.85 -20.90
N LEU A 83 7.67 -8.40 -21.47
CA LEU A 83 8.20 -9.71 -21.12
C LEU A 83 9.03 -9.62 -19.83
N PRO A 84 8.69 -10.34 -18.75
CA PRO A 84 9.49 -10.36 -17.53
C PRO A 84 10.94 -10.79 -17.75
N ALA A 85 11.17 -11.79 -18.62
CA ALA A 85 12.50 -12.27 -18.94
C ALA A 85 13.37 -11.17 -19.58
N PHE A 86 12.81 -10.33 -20.46
CA PHE A 86 13.53 -9.21 -21.05
C PHE A 86 13.90 -8.15 -20.01
N ARG A 87 12.98 -7.82 -19.07
CA ARG A 87 13.30 -6.89 -17.98
C ARG A 87 14.39 -7.43 -17.05
N MET A 88 14.37 -8.75 -16.74
CA MET A 88 15.45 -9.39 -15.98
C MET A 88 16.79 -9.32 -16.73
N HIS A 89 16.78 -9.54 -18.04
CA HIS A 89 17.98 -9.42 -18.88
C HIS A 89 18.57 -8.00 -18.84
N LEU A 90 17.74 -6.96 -18.96
CA LEU A 90 18.19 -5.56 -18.84
C LEU A 90 18.88 -5.27 -17.50
N ARG A 91 18.35 -5.82 -16.40
CA ARG A 91 18.94 -5.65 -15.05
C ARG A 91 20.24 -6.43 -14.91
N ALA A 92 20.24 -7.71 -15.29
CA ALA A 92 21.43 -8.57 -15.19
C ALA A 92 22.66 -7.99 -15.90
N HIS A 93 22.43 -7.22 -16.96
CA HIS A 93 23.51 -6.59 -17.74
C HIS A 93 23.75 -5.11 -17.42
N GLY A 94 23.10 -4.55 -16.37
CA GLY A 94 23.23 -3.14 -15.99
C GLY A 94 22.79 -2.17 -17.10
N THR A 95 21.86 -2.60 -17.95
CA THR A 95 21.43 -1.83 -19.13
C THR A 95 20.45 -0.72 -18.77
N VAL A 96 19.72 -0.87 -17.66
CA VAL A 96 18.72 0.10 -17.20
C VAL A 96 19.35 1.48 -17.01
N THR A 97 20.47 1.57 -16.29
CA THR A 97 21.21 2.83 -16.10
C THR A 97 21.68 3.43 -17.44
N LYS A 98 22.18 2.61 -18.37
CA LYS A 98 22.60 3.07 -19.70
C LYS A 98 21.45 3.69 -20.49
N ILE A 99 20.26 3.08 -20.45
CA ILE A 99 19.06 3.61 -21.09
C ILE A 99 18.74 5.01 -20.58
N PHE A 100 18.70 5.20 -19.25
CA PHE A 100 18.34 6.49 -18.67
C PHE A 100 19.44 7.55 -18.82
N THR A 101 20.71 7.16 -18.82
CA THR A 101 21.82 8.07 -19.17
C THR A 101 21.69 8.59 -20.60
N MET A 102 21.29 7.76 -21.57
CA MET A 102 21.05 8.20 -22.95
C MET A 102 19.82 9.08 -23.10
N LEU A 103 18.86 8.98 -22.18
CA LEU A 103 17.61 9.74 -22.16
C LEU A 103 17.65 10.92 -21.19
N HIS A 104 18.83 11.32 -20.68
CA HIS A 104 18.98 12.42 -19.72
C HIS A 104 18.39 13.76 -20.19
N ASP A 105 18.33 13.99 -21.50
CA ASP A 105 17.79 15.17 -22.17
C ASP A 105 16.29 15.06 -22.51
N ALA A 106 15.63 13.94 -22.15
CA ALA A 106 14.24 13.64 -22.54
C ALA A 106 13.23 14.75 -22.18
N CYS A 107 13.45 15.46 -21.06
CA CYS A 107 12.55 16.53 -20.61
C CYS A 107 12.48 17.76 -21.54
N ILE A 108 13.35 17.83 -22.56
CA ILE A 108 13.36 18.94 -23.54
C ILE A 108 12.22 18.79 -24.54
N ASP A 109 11.90 17.56 -24.96
CA ASP A 109 10.86 17.25 -25.94
C ASP A 109 9.67 16.52 -25.30
N PRO A 110 8.42 16.96 -25.51
CA PRO A 110 7.26 16.37 -24.84
C PRO A 110 6.97 14.91 -25.26
N SER A 111 7.24 14.56 -26.52
CA SER A 111 7.07 13.18 -27.00
C SER A 111 8.10 12.25 -26.39
N LEU A 112 9.36 12.70 -26.34
CA LEU A 112 10.44 11.91 -25.75
C LEU A 112 10.27 11.77 -24.23
N SER A 113 9.82 12.84 -23.55
CA SER A 113 9.45 12.80 -22.13
C SER A 113 8.41 11.71 -21.84
N LEU A 114 7.33 11.71 -22.62
CA LEU A 114 6.24 10.74 -22.45
C LEU A 114 6.72 9.30 -22.71
N CYS A 115 7.51 9.09 -23.77
CA CYS A 115 8.08 7.77 -24.07
C CYS A 115 9.05 7.28 -22.99
N THR A 116 9.87 8.19 -22.44
CA THR A 116 10.82 7.87 -21.35
C THR A 116 10.09 7.50 -20.06
N ALA A 117 9.08 8.29 -19.68
CA ALA A 117 8.23 7.96 -18.53
C ALA A 117 7.53 6.61 -18.70
N THR A 118 7.14 6.25 -19.93
CA THR A 118 6.57 4.93 -20.23
C THR A 118 7.56 3.80 -19.97
N ILE A 119 8.84 3.95 -20.37
CA ILE A 119 9.88 2.94 -20.08
C ILE A 119 10.06 2.79 -18.56
N MET A 120 10.15 3.91 -17.82
CA MET A 120 10.26 3.89 -16.35
C MET A 120 9.08 3.16 -15.73
N PHE A 121 7.87 3.46 -16.19
CA PHE A 121 6.65 2.80 -15.72
C PHE A 121 6.66 1.31 -16.00
N MET A 122 7.08 0.87 -17.19
CA MET A 122 7.18 -0.55 -17.53
C MET A 122 8.17 -1.29 -16.65
N LEU A 123 9.33 -0.68 -16.38
CA LEU A 123 10.38 -1.27 -15.54
C LEU A 123 10.01 -1.28 -14.06
N SER A 124 9.17 -0.36 -13.60
CA SER A 124 8.70 -0.30 -12.21
C SER A 124 7.64 -1.36 -11.86
N GLN A 125 7.05 -2.05 -12.86
CA GLN A 125 6.00 -3.06 -12.63
C GLN A 125 6.51 -4.38 -12.05
N ASP A 126 7.81 -4.59 -11.98
CA ASP A 126 8.38 -5.80 -11.39
C ASP A 126 8.42 -5.77 -9.86
N ARG A 127 8.35 -6.97 -9.26
CA ARG A 127 8.54 -7.15 -7.81
C ARG A 127 9.98 -6.91 -7.34
N LEU A 128 10.93 -6.91 -8.24
CA LEU A 128 12.34 -6.62 -7.96
C LEU A 128 12.57 -5.11 -7.99
N ASN A 129 13.35 -4.61 -7.04
CA ASN A 129 13.77 -3.21 -7.06
C ASN A 129 14.45 -2.91 -8.40
N MET A 130 14.07 -1.80 -9.01
CA MET A 130 14.79 -1.26 -10.14
C MET A 130 16.11 -0.70 -9.60
N ASP A 131 17.26 -1.16 -10.14
CA ASP A 131 18.56 -0.59 -9.80
C ASP A 131 18.66 0.81 -10.41
N LEU A 132 18.03 1.77 -9.75
CA LEU A 132 18.12 3.18 -10.11
C LEU A 132 19.34 3.78 -9.44
N ASP A 133 20.20 4.37 -10.27
CA ASP A 133 21.22 5.29 -9.79
C ASP A 133 20.64 6.70 -9.55
N THR A 134 21.42 7.55 -8.91
CA THR A 134 21.02 8.93 -8.61
C THR A 134 20.64 9.73 -9.87
N GLU A 135 21.30 9.50 -11.01
CA GLU A 135 21.00 10.19 -12.27
C GLU A 135 19.64 9.76 -12.85
N SER A 136 19.32 8.48 -12.81
CA SER A 136 18.03 7.95 -13.24
C SER A 136 16.89 8.43 -12.35
N LEU A 137 17.13 8.51 -11.03
CA LEU A 137 16.17 9.09 -10.09
C LEU A 137 15.93 10.57 -10.36
N ASN A 138 16.99 11.35 -10.58
CA ASN A 138 16.87 12.77 -10.94
C ASN A 138 16.09 12.96 -12.25
N LEU A 139 16.32 12.11 -13.25
CA LEU A 139 15.53 12.14 -14.50
C LEU A 139 14.04 11.88 -14.21
N MET A 140 13.71 10.89 -13.35
CA MET A 140 12.33 10.61 -12.96
C MET A 140 11.67 11.83 -12.29
N LEU A 141 12.38 12.50 -11.38
CA LEU A 141 11.87 13.70 -10.72
C LEU A 141 11.61 14.84 -11.70
N ARG A 142 12.52 15.06 -12.65
CA ARG A 142 12.34 16.04 -13.72
C ARG A 142 11.14 15.70 -14.62
N LEU A 143 10.87 14.42 -14.87
CA LEU A 143 9.69 13.99 -15.63
C LEU A 143 8.38 14.25 -14.85
N LEU A 144 8.39 14.21 -13.50
CA LEU A 144 7.24 14.61 -12.67
C LEU A 144 6.86 16.09 -12.88
N GLU A 145 7.86 16.96 -13.11
CA GLU A 145 7.67 18.40 -13.26
C GLU A 145 7.17 18.82 -14.65
N VAL A 146 7.36 17.98 -15.67
CA VAL A 146 7.03 18.33 -17.07
C VAL A 146 5.59 18.80 -17.24
N ASP A 147 4.63 18.16 -16.54
CA ASP A 147 3.20 18.48 -16.67
C ASP A 147 2.77 19.75 -15.91
N SER A 148 3.66 20.29 -15.07
CA SER A 148 3.37 21.51 -14.29
C SER A 148 3.40 22.78 -15.16
N ASP A 149 3.98 22.70 -16.35
CA ASP A 149 4.23 23.85 -17.23
C ASP A 149 3.17 23.94 -18.35
N LYS A 150 1.92 24.28 -17.95
CA LYS A 150 0.80 24.50 -18.89
C LYS A 150 1.07 25.60 -19.93
N GLU A 151 2.05 26.47 -19.71
CA GLU A 151 2.44 27.50 -20.66
C GLU A 151 3.27 26.90 -21.80
N ARG A 152 4.08 25.86 -21.54
CA ARG A 152 4.82 25.15 -22.59
C ARG A 152 3.89 24.43 -23.57
N GLU A 153 2.80 23.82 -23.11
CA GLU A 153 1.83 23.18 -24.02
C GLU A 153 1.24 24.16 -25.05
N LYS A 154 1.08 25.41 -24.69
CA LYS A 154 0.57 26.44 -25.60
C LYS A 154 1.57 26.83 -26.69
N GLN A 155 2.86 26.59 -26.48
CA GLN A 155 3.94 26.95 -27.36
C GLN A 155 4.31 25.86 -28.38
N TYR A 156 3.77 24.62 -28.24
CA TYR A 156 4.07 23.56 -29.18
C TYR A 156 3.53 23.87 -30.57
N ASP A 157 4.38 23.65 -31.57
CA ASP A 157 3.98 23.76 -32.97
C ASP A 157 3.02 22.62 -33.37
N SER A 158 2.40 22.77 -34.54
CA SER A 158 1.41 21.76 -35.02
C SER A 158 2.01 20.38 -35.25
N ASN A 159 3.30 20.28 -35.57
CA ASN A 159 3.95 19.01 -35.85
C ASN A 159 4.28 18.28 -34.54
N THR A 160 4.83 18.97 -33.55
CA THR A 160 5.10 18.44 -32.21
C THR A 160 3.82 17.91 -31.56
N ARG A 161 2.69 18.62 -31.69
CA ARG A 161 1.39 18.13 -31.19
C ARG A 161 0.94 16.84 -31.89
N LYS A 162 1.08 16.75 -33.21
CA LYS A 162 0.69 15.54 -33.95
C LYS A 162 1.56 14.35 -33.59
N GLU A 163 2.86 14.53 -33.39
CA GLU A 163 3.77 13.48 -32.96
C GLU A 163 3.46 13.03 -31.54
N LEU A 164 3.20 13.97 -30.63
CA LEU A 164 2.82 13.68 -29.26
C LEU A 164 1.53 12.84 -29.22
N GLU A 165 0.48 13.26 -29.90
CA GLU A 165 -0.79 12.53 -29.96
C GLU A 165 -0.63 11.12 -30.56
N LYS A 166 0.16 10.99 -31.63
CA LYS A 166 0.47 9.68 -32.22
C LYS A 166 1.18 8.75 -31.26
N ASN A 167 2.16 9.26 -30.52
CA ASN A 167 2.91 8.48 -29.52
C ASN A 167 2.03 8.16 -28.31
N LYS A 168 1.21 9.11 -27.86
CA LYS A 168 0.23 8.91 -26.79
C LYS A 168 -0.75 7.78 -27.10
N LEU A 169 -1.26 7.72 -28.33
CA LEU A 169 -2.15 6.64 -28.76
C LEU A 169 -1.48 5.26 -28.65
N LYS A 170 -0.23 5.12 -29.12
CA LYS A 170 0.53 3.85 -29.02
C LYS A 170 0.81 3.47 -27.58
N ILE A 171 1.11 4.44 -26.72
CA ILE A 171 1.36 4.22 -25.30
C ILE A 171 0.06 3.82 -24.61
N LYS A 172 -1.06 4.44 -24.96
CA LYS A 172 -2.39 4.04 -24.44
C LYS A 172 -2.69 2.58 -24.78
N GLU A 173 -2.50 2.16 -26.03
CA GLU A 173 -2.66 0.75 -26.44
C GLU A 173 -1.75 -0.20 -25.65
N LEU A 174 -0.51 0.20 -25.38
CA LEU A 174 0.42 -0.58 -24.57
C LEU A 174 -0.07 -0.70 -23.11
N CYS A 175 -0.49 0.38 -22.50
CA CYS A 175 -1.02 0.40 -21.14
C CYS A 175 -2.33 -0.40 -21.02
N GLU A 176 -3.23 -0.35 -22.03
CA GLU A 176 -4.43 -1.20 -22.08
C GLU A 176 -4.08 -2.69 -22.08
N GLN A 177 -3.03 -3.08 -22.82
CA GLN A 177 -2.57 -4.47 -22.82
C GLN A 177 -2.03 -4.91 -21.46
N LEU A 178 -1.36 -4.01 -20.73
CA LEU A 178 -0.91 -4.28 -19.35
C LEU A 178 -2.08 -4.43 -18.39
N GLN A 179 -3.11 -3.58 -18.50
CA GLN A 179 -4.31 -3.69 -17.66
C GLN A 179 -5.05 -5.01 -17.89
N LYS A 180 -5.15 -5.46 -19.16
CA LYS A 180 -5.71 -6.77 -19.49
C LYS A 180 -4.89 -7.93 -18.92
N ALA A 181 -3.58 -7.76 -18.77
CA ALA A 181 -2.69 -8.71 -18.12
C ALA A 181 -2.71 -8.64 -16.58
N GLY A 182 -3.57 -7.79 -15.99
CA GLY A 182 -3.72 -7.62 -14.54
C GLY A 182 -2.67 -6.69 -13.90
N LEU A 183 -1.83 -6.05 -14.69
CA LEU A 183 -0.86 -5.04 -14.26
C LEU A 183 -1.46 -3.63 -14.42
N ALA A 184 -0.86 -2.64 -13.75
CA ALA A 184 -1.24 -1.22 -13.94
C ALA A 184 -2.75 -0.93 -13.76
N LYS A 185 -3.44 -1.64 -12.87
CA LYS A 185 -4.90 -1.56 -12.66
C LYS A 185 -5.39 -0.16 -12.29
N THR A 186 -4.53 0.62 -11.65
CA THR A 186 -4.85 1.96 -11.12
C THR A 186 -4.55 3.10 -12.10
N LEU A 187 -3.90 2.80 -13.24
CA LEU A 187 -3.54 3.81 -14.24
C LEU A 187 -4.78 4.29 -15.00
N ASP A 188 -5.02 5.60 -14.97
CA ASP A 188 -6.08 6.23 -15.76
C ASP A 188 -5.59 6.45 -17.20
N LEU A 189 -6.19 5.69 -18.14
CA LEU A 189 -5.81 5.71 -19.56
C LEU A 189 -6.25 6.99 -20.28
N ASP A 190 -7.23 7.70 -19.75
CA ASP A 190 -7.76 8.92 -20.39
C ASP A 190 -6.94 10.16 -20.01
N SER A 191 -6.25 10.09 -18.85
CA SER A 191 -5.37 11.15 -18.37
C SER A 191 -3.89 10.81 -18.47
N LEU A 192 -3.46 10.08 -19.50
CA LEU A 192 -2.06 9.72 -19.72
C LEU A 192 -1.21 10.95 -20.01
N THR A 193 -0.32 11.28 -19.07
CA THR A 193 0.67 12.35 -19.17
C THR A 193 2.03 11.85 -18.68
N THR A 194 3.07 12.60 -18.98
CA THR A 194 4.45 12.29 -18.53
C THR A 194 4.52 12.22 -17.02
N GLY A 195 3.99 13.22 -16.32
CA GLY A 195 4.03 13.28 -14.87
C GLY A 195 3.18 12.19 -14.20
N ASN A 196 2.03 11.82 -14.78
CA ASN A 196 1.23 10.73 -14.25
C ASN A 196 1.96 9.39 -14.33
N LEU A 197 2.62 9.08 -15.47
CA LEU A 197 3.40 7.84 -15.61
C LEU A 197 4.63 7.84 -14.69
N ALA A 198 5.30 8.98 -14.53
CA ALA A 198 6.43 9.11 -13.61
C ALA A 198 5.96 8.94 -12.15
N MET A 199 4.80 9.50 -11.78
CA MET A 199 4.21 9.34 -10.44
C MET A 199 3.80 7.89 -10.15
N GLU A 200 3.19 7.20 -11.11
CA GLU A 200 2.86 5.78 -10.97
C GLU A 200 4.13 4.91 -10.87
N SER A 201 5.22 5.30 -11.56
CA SER A 201 6.52 4.66 -11.41
C SER A 201 7.07 4.84 -10.00
N LEU A 202 7.04 6.05 -9.48
CA LEU A 202 7.49 6.37 -8.13
C LEU A 202 6.65 5.63 -7.08
N LEU A 203 5.33 5.63 -7.24
CA LEU A 203 4.42 4.90 -6.36
C LEU A 203 4.73 3.39 -6.37
N SER A 204 4.92 2.80 -7.54
CA SER A 204 5.26 1.39 -7.68
C SER A 204 6.60 1.04 -7.00
N LEU A 205 7.61 1.91 -7.14
CA LEU A 205 8.92 1.72 -6.53
C LEU A 205 8.90 1.87 -5.00
N THR A 206 8.05 2.76 -4.48
CA THR A 206 7.91 2.98 -3.04
C THR A 206 6.99 1.98 -2.36
N SER A 207 6.01 1.40 -3.05
CA SER A 207 4.98 0.50 -2.50
C SER A 207 5.51 -0.84 -1.98
N ARG A 208 6.72 -1.23 -2.30
CA ARG A 208 7.31 -2.53 -1.96
C ARG A 208 8.58 -2.35 -1.18
N LYS A 209 8.48 -2.31 0.17
CA LYS A 209 9.65 -2.34 1.08
C LYS A 209 10.87 -1.63 0.47
N ALA A 210 10.64 -0.40 -0.01
CA ALA A 210 11.73 0.44 -0.45
C ALA A 210 12.77 0.43 0.66
N GLY A 211 14.01 0.06 0.35
CA GLY A 211 15.08 0.08 1.34
C GLY A 211 15.22 1.49 1.92
N GLU A 212 15.64 1.62 3.16
CA GLU A 212 15.84 2.92 3.82
C GLU A 212 16.72 3.85 2.96
N TRP A 213 17.74 3.31 2.30
CA TRP A 213 18.56 4.05 1.35
C TRP A 213 17.72 4.79 0.27
N PHE A 214 16.72 4.13 -0.30
CA PHE A 214 15.90 4.74 -1.35
C PHE A 214 15.02 5.88 -0.80
N LYS A 215 14.49 5.71 0.41
CA LYS A 215 13.71 6.74 1.09
C LYS A 215 14.56 7.98 1.41
N GLU A 216 15.82 7.77 1.83
CA GLU A 216 16.79 8.84 2.08
C GLU A 216 17.20 9.55 0.79
N GLU A 217 17.44 8.80 -0.28
CA GLU A 217 17.82 9.36 -1.57
C GLU A 217 16.70 10.22 -2.16
N LEU A 218 15.43 9.80 -2.04
CA LEU A 218 14.28 10.62 -2.44
C LEU A 218 14.25 11.97 -1.71
N ARG A 219 14.61 11.99 -0.42
CA ARG A 219 14.72 13.23 0.35
C ARG A 219 15.88 14.10 -0.15
N SER A 220 17.07 13.52 -0.30
CA SER A 220 18.28 14.25 -0.69
C SER A 220 18.19 14.86 -2.08
N GLN A 221 17.47 14.26 -3.00
CA GLN A 221 17.24 14.72 -4.38
C GLN A 221 16.06 15.70 -4.51
N GLY A 222 15.37 16.05 -3.41
CA GLY A 222 14.26 17.00 -3.45
C GLY A 222 12.95 16.42 -3.98
N ALA A 223 12.82 15.07 -4.08
CA ALA A 223 11.59 14.41 -4.48
C ALA A 223 10.44 14.73 -3.53
N LEU A 224 10.72 14.74 -2.23
CA LEU A 224 9.73 15.05 -1.20
C LEU A 224 9.20 16.47 -1.35
N ASP A 225 10.06 17.41 -1.68
CA ASP A 225 9.70 18.82 -1.91
C ASP A 225 8.67 18.94 -3.04
N HIS A 226 8.96 18.28 -4.17
CA HIS A 226 8.05 18.26 -5.32
C HIS A 226 6.70 17.62 -4.97
N VAL A 227 6.70 16.50 -4.26
CA VAL A 227 5.47 15.82 -3.85
C VAL A 227 4.65 16.70 -2.91
N VAL A 228 5.28 17.34 -1.91
CA VAL A 228 4.62 18.26 -0.97
C VAL A 228 4.06 19.49 -1.68
N ASP A 229 4.83 20.12 -2.55
CA ASP A 229 4.37 21.29 -3.33
C ASP A 229 3.18 20.92 -4.24
N THR A 230 3.20 19.71 -4.80
CA THR A 230 2.07 19.18 -5.57
C THR A 230 0.83 18.97 -4.69
N ILE A 231 0.99 18.39 -3.50
CA ILE A 231 -0.10 18.21 -2.52
C ILE A 231 -0.68 19.57 -2.14
N ALA A 232 0.15 20.55 -1.80
CA ALA A 232 -0.28 21.89 -1.44
C ALA A 232 -1.08 22.57 -2.55
N SER A 233 -0.62 22.43 -3.80
CA SER A 233 -1.33 22.95 -4.97
C SER A 233 -2.68 22.25 -5.19
N CYS A 234 -2.72 20.91 -5.06
CA CYS A 234 -3.92 20.12 -5.22
C CYS A 234 -4.95 20.42 -4.10
N SER A 235 -4.51 20.50 -2.84
CA SER A 235 -5.39 20.78 -1.69
C SER A 235 -6.04 22.16 -1.83
N LYS A 236 -5.29 23.18 -2.18
CA LYS A 236 -5.82 24.53 -2.43
C LYS A 236 -6.82 24.54 -3.59
N CYS A 237 -6.52 23.85 -4.68
CA CYS A 237 -7.43 23.75 -5.82
C CYS A 237 -8.70 22.97 -5.45
N ALA A 238 -8.59 21.94 -4.63
CA ALA A 238 -9.74 21.17 -4.15
C ALA A 238 -10.65 22.00 -3.23
N GLU A 239 -10.10 22.77 -2.32
CA GLU A 239 -10.86 23.67 -1.44
C GLU A 239 -11.72 24.67 -2.22
N ASP A 240 -11.14 25.32 -3.24
CA ASP A 240 -11.83 26.29 -4.09
C ASP A 240 -12.96 25.67 -4.95
N VAL A 241 -12.83 24.42 -5.36
CA VAL A 241 -13.65 23.79 -6.40
C VAL A 241 -14.60 22.74 -5.83
N LEU A 242 -14.28 22.04 -4.70
CA LEU A 242 -15.21 21.13 -4.02
C LEU A 242 -16.55 21.81 -3.71
N GLN A 243 -16.53 23.11 -3.45
CA GLN A 243 -17.73 23.92 -3.19
C GLN A 243 -18.48 24.34 -4.48
N ARG A 244 -17.87 24.24 -5.69
CA ARG A 244 -18.43 24.82 -6.92
C ARG A 244 -18.63 23.85 -8.08
N ASP A 245 -17.66 22.98 -8.36
CA ASP A 245 -17.70 22.06 -9.51
C ASP A 245 -16.85 20.82 -9.28
N ILE A 246 -17.43 19.85 -8.60
CA ILE A 246 -16.72 18.65 -8.17
C ILE A 246 -16.21 17.79 -9.33
N VAL A 247 -16.87 17.82 -10.50
CA VAL A 247 -16.45 17.02 -11.66
C VAL A 247 -15.07 17.48 -12.16
N LYS A 248 -14.79 18.79 -12.11
CA LYS A 248 -13.47 19.33 -12.45
C LYS A 248 -12.40 19.03 -11.40
N THR A 249 -12.82 18.74 -10.18
CA THR A 249 -11.93 18.43 -9.06
C THR A 249 -11.45 16.98 -9.08
N LEU A 250 -12.19 16.07 -9.72
CA LEU A 250 -11.90 14.64 -9.74
C LEU A 250 -10.45 14.30 -10.19
N PRO A 251 -9.90 14.85 -11.28
CA PRO A 251 -8.50 14.62 -11.65
C PRO A 251 -7.51 15.14 -10.62
N VAL A 252 -7.85 16.26 -9.94
CA VAL A 252 -7.00 16.85 -8.89
C VAL A 252 -6.98 15.94 -7.66
N LEU A 253 -8.13 15.39 -7.24
CA LEU A 253 -8.23 14.44 -6.13
C LEU A 253 -7.49 13.13 -6.44
N LYS A 254 -7.61 12.61 -7.64
CA LYS A 254 -6.86 11.42 -8.08
C LYS A 254 -5.34 11.68 -8.03
N LYS A 255 -4.88 12.86 -8.46
CA LYS A 255 -3.46 13.24 -8.36
C LYS A 255 -3.01 13.39 -6.91
N LEU A 256 -3.85 14.00 -6.07
CA LEU A 256 -3.62 14.12 -4.62
C LEU A 256 -3.47 12.74 -3.98
N ASP A 257 -4.40 11.80 -4.23
CA ASP A 257 -4.33 10.42 -3.72
C ASP A 257 -2.99 9.75 -4.08
N ARG A 258 -2.52 9.90 -5.33
CA ARG A 258 -1.23 9.31 -5.75
C ARG A 258 -0.04 9.88 -4.96
N CYS A 259 0.00 11.20 -4.80
CA CYS A 259 1.04 11.85 -4.01
C CYS A 259 1.00 11.40 -2.54
N LEU A 260 -0.20 11.29 -1.95
CA LEU A 260 -0.39 10.84 -0.57
C LEU A 260 0.09 9.39 -0.37
N ARG A 261 -0.19 8.49 -1.31
CA ARG A 261 0.30 7.10 -1.24
C ARG A 261 1.82 6.99 -1.32
N VAL A 262 2.46 7.86 -2.11
CA VAL A 262 3.92 7.96 -2.10
C VAL A 262 4.41 8.38 -0.71
N LEU A 263 3.81 9.44 -0.13
CA LEU A 263 4.19 9.89 1.22
C LEU A 263 3.92 8.81 2.28
N GLU A 264 2.78 8.12 2.23
CA GLU A 264 2.47 6.99 3.11
C GLU A 264 3.61 5.99 3.13
N ASN A 265 4.06 5.55 1.95
CA ASN A 265 5.12 4.54 1.81
C ASN A 265 6.48 5.00 2.35
N ILE A 266 6.87 6.25 2.08
CA ILE A 266 8.20 6.76 2.45
C ILE A 266 8.29 7.30 3.87
N THR A 267 7.16 7.64 4.49
CA THR A 267 7.08 8.07 5.90
C THR A 267 6.91 6.90 6.86
N PHE A 268 6.44 5.74 6.36
CA PHE A 268 6.24 4.57 7.19
C PHE A 268 7.57 4.11 7.82
N MET A 269 7.64 4.13 9.15
CA MET A 269 8.82 3.78 9.96
C MET A 269 10.12 4.52 9.55
N ASN A 270 10.00 5.77 9.05
CA ASN A 270 11.16 6.60 8.72
C ASN A 270 11.04 7.98 9.37
N THR A 271 11.64 8.11 10.57
CA THR A 271 11.58 9.31 11.41
C THR A 271 12.25 10.53 10.77
N ASP A 272 13.28 10.33 9.96
CA ASP A 272 13.98 11.42 9.27
C ASP A 272 13.10 12.06 8.20
N ASN A 273 12.40 11.24 7.40
CA ASN A 273 11.44 11.75 6.42
C ASN A 273 10.24 12.41 7.10
N GLN A 274 9.73 11.84 8.20
CA GLN A 274 8.65 12.45 8.98
C GLN A 274 9.05 13.84 9.49
N SER A 275 10.21 13.96 10.14
CA SER A 275 10.72 15.23 10.67
C SER A 275 10.96 16.25 9.56
N TYR A 276 11.58 15.82 8.47
CA TYR A 276 11.81 16.69 7.31
C TYR A 276 10.50 17.28 6.75
N LEU A 277 9.49 16.44 6.57
CA LEU A 277 8.20 16.82 6.00
C LEU A 277 7.40 17.75 6.92
N ILE A 278 7.51 17.56 8.24
CA ILE A 278 6.86 18.41 9.24
C ILE A 278 7.48 19.83 9.24
N ASP A 279 8.78 19.95 8.98
CA ASP A 279 9.47 21.25 9.01
C ASP A 279 9.50 21.96 7.67
N TYR A 280 9.29 21.23 6.57
CA TYR A 280 9.38 21.81 5.23
C TYR A 280 8.39 22.95 5.01
N LYS A 281 8.92 24.11 4.56
CA LYS A 281 8.15 25.35 4.27
C LYS A 281 7.12 25.70 5.36
N SER A 282 7.57 25.71 6.62
CA SER A 282 6.70 26.03 7.78
C SER A 282 5.47 25.12 7.90
N ALA A 283 5.68 23.83 7.77
CA ALA A 283 4.65 22.80 7.91
C ALA A 283 3.54 22.84 6.83
N ILE A 284 3.87 23.29 5.61
CA ILE A 284 2.89 23.40 4.52
C ILE A 284 2.17 22.06 4.24
N LEU A 285 2.88 20.92 4.41
CA LEU A 285 2.26 19.60 4.27
C LEU A 285 1.12 19.43 5.28
N VAL A 286 1.39 19.69 6.55
CA VAL A 286 0.41 19.53 7.63
C VAL A 286 -0.84 20.37 7.37
N THR A 287 -0.67 21.65 7.05
CA THR A 287 -1.78 22.55 6.71
C THR A 287 -2.58 22.04 5.51
N SER A 288 -1.89 21.58 4.45
CA SER A 288 -2.53 21.07 3.24
C SER A 288 -3.31 19.78 3.48
N LEU A 289 -2.77 18.89 4.33
CA LEU A 289 -3.45 17.63 4.71
C LEU A 289 -4.71 17.90 5.52
N CYS A 290 -4.64 18.81 6.50
CA CYS A 290 -5.79 19.16 7.31
C CYS A 290 -6.91 19.86 6.49
N CYS A 291 -6.55 20.75 5.57
CA CYS A 291 -7.49 21.33 4.61
C CYS A 291 -8.13 20.27 3.70
N ALA A 292 -7.33 19.34 3.17
CA ALA A 292 -7.84 18.26 2.33
C ALA A 292 -8.78 17.33 3.11
N LEU A 293 -8.44 16.98 4.35
CA LEU A 293 -9.30 16.15 5.23
C LEU A 293 -10.65 16.82 5.46
N LYS A 294 -10.63 18.09 5.85
CA LYS A 294 -11.85 18.88 6.05
C LYS A 294 -12.72 18.92 4.80
N GLY A 295 -12.14 19.23 3.64
CA GLY A 295 -12.86 19.26 2.38
C GLY A 295 -13.47 17.91 1.99
N CYS A 296 -12.78 16.79 2.26
CA CYS A 296 -13.32 15.45 2.02
C CYS A 296 -14.51 15.15 2.93
N VAL A 297 -14.40 15.46 4.23
CA VAL A 297 -15.49 15.26 5.22
C VAL A 297 -16.72 16.10 4.86
N GLU A 298 -16.55 17.35 4.50
CA GLU A 298 -17.63 18.24 4.06
C GLU A 298 -18.30 17.80 2.75
N CYS A 299 -17.56 17.08 1.89
CA CYS A 299 -18.06 16.64 0.58
C CYS A 299 -18.86 15.33 0.64
N LEU A 300 -18.50 14.39 1.50
CA LEU A 300 -19.11 13.04 1.56
C LEU A 300 -20.64 13.05 1.78
N PRO A 301 -21.23 13.91 2.60
CA PRO A 301 -22.68 13.96 2.75
C PRO A 301 -23.45 14.23 1.45
N TYR A 302 -22.83 14.93 0.50
CA TYR A 302 -23.43 15.22 -0.81
C TYR A 302 -23.17 14.13 -1.86
N HIS A 303 -22.19 13.27 -1.60
CA HIS A 303 -21.78 12.18 -2.49
C HIS A 303 -21.55 10.88 -1.71
N PRO A 304 -22.57 10.37 -1.01
CA PRO A 304 -22.42 9.17 -0.20
C PRO A 304 -22.09 7.96 -1.08
N VAL A 305 -21.28 7.06 -0.52
CA VAL A 305 -20.94 5.76 -1.12
C VAL A 305 -21.88 4.73 -0.49
N THR A 306 -22.88 4.29 -1.21
CA THR A 306 -23.94 3.41 -0.67
C THR A 306 -23.73 1.94 -0.99
N GLU A 307 -22.91 1.62 -1.99
CA GLU A 307 -22.66 0.26 -2.46
C GLU A 307 -21.20 -0.12 -2.27
N ASP A 308 -20.93 -1.42 -2.12
CA ASP A 308 -19.57 -1.93 -2.05
C ASP A 308 -18.88 -1.81 -3.41
N PRO A 309 -17.72 -1.16 -3.50
CA PRO A 309 -16.94 -1.08 -4.74
C PRO A 309 -16.40 -2.42 -5.24
N GLU A 310 -16.33 -3.46 -4.41
CA GLU A 310 -15.95 -4.80 -4.86
C GLU A 310 -17.09 -5.48 -5.64
N GLU A 311 -18.34 -5.19 -5.30
CA GLU A 311 -19.52 -5.72 -5.99
C GLU A 311 -19.86 -4.92 -7.26
N ASN A 312 -19.65 -3.59 -7.25
CA ASN A 312 -20.00 -2.71 -8.36
C ASN A 312 -18.82 -1.84 -8.81
N LYS A 313 -18.29 -2.12 -10.01
CA LYS A 313 -17.15 -1.38 -10.58
C LYS A 313 -17.44 0.10 -10.86
N GLU A 314 -18.70 0.48 -11.13
CA GLU A 314 -19.08 1.89 -11.38
C GLU A 314 -18.91 2.73 -10.12
N VAL A 315 -19.03 2.13 -8.93
CA VAL A 315 -18.79 2.80 -7.65
C VAL A 315 -17.34 3.25 -7.51
N LYS A 316 -16.38 2.47 -8.03
CA LYS A 316 -14.93 2.83 -7.99
C LYS A 316 -14.60 4.11 -8.76
N GLU A 317 -15.45 4.51 -9.68
CA GLU A 317 -15.31 5.76 -10.46
C GLU A 317 -16.17 6.89 -9.88
N SER A 318 -17.01 6.59 -8.90
CA SER A 318 -17.88 7.59 -8.29
C SER A 318 -17.07 8.66 -7.54
N ILE A 319 -17.61 9.85 -7.51
CA ILE A 319 -17.01 11.00 -6.81
C ILE A 319 -16.81 10.67 -5.32
N GLY A 320 -17.84 10.12 -4.68
CA GLY A 320 -17.82 9.75 -3.27
C GLY A 320 -16.69 8.78 -2.94
N TRP A 321 -16.49 7.75 -3.78
CA TRP A 321 -15.42 6.79 -3.60
C TRP A 321 -14.02 7.41 -3.72
N VAL A 322 -13.81 8.28 -4.70
CA VAL A 322 -12.52 8.98 -4.86
C VAL A 322 -12.24 9.91 -3.68
N VAL A 323 -13.27 10.65 -3.20
CA VAL A 323 -13.16 11.51 -2.02
C VAL A 323 -12.85 10.68 -0.78
N PHE A 324 -13.53 9.55 -0.59
CA PHE A 324 -13.31 8.65 0.54
C PHE A 324 -11.88 8.06 0.54
N ASN A 325 -11.40 7.57 -0.60
CA ASN A 325 -10.03 7.06 -0.71
C ASN A 325 -8.99 8.14 -0.43
N CYS A 326 -9.21 9.35 -0.94
CA CYS A 326 -8.34 10.49 -0.66
C CYS A 326 -8.32 10.81 0.85
N MET A 327 -9.48 10.78 1.52
CA MET A 327 -9.60 10.96 2.97
C MET A 327 -8.80 9.90 3.73
N LEU A 328 -8.93 8.61 3.39
CA LEU A 328 -8.15 7.54 4.01
C LEU A 328 -6.64 7.72 3.79
N ALA A 329 -6.22 8.14 2.60
CA ALA A 329 -4.81 8.39 2.31
C ALA A 329 -4.26 9.56 3.14
N VAL A 330 -5.05 10.64 3.31
CA VAL A 330 -4.68 11.76 4.21
C VAL A 330 -4.52 11.27 5.65
N LEU A 331 -5.49 10.50 6.17
CA LEU A 331 -5.43 9.96 7.54
C LEU A 331 -4.19 9.10 7.76
N ARG A 332 -3.80 8.24 6.79
CA ARG A 332 -2.60 7.40 6.87
C ARG A 332 -1.32 8.23 6.92
N VAL A 333 -1.21 9.28 6.10
CA VAL A 333 -0.04 10.16 6.15
C VAL A 333 0.03 10.92 7.46
N LEU A 334 -1.10 11.49 7.94
CA LEU A 334 -1.17 12.16 9.24
C LEU A 334 -0.80 11.21 10.38
N LEU A 335 -1.29 9.96 10.34
CA LEU A 335 -0.94 8.94 11.31
C LEU A 335 0.57 8.67 11.34
N ASN A 336 1.21 8.52 10.16
CA ASN A 336 2.65 8.29 10.08
C ASN A 336 3.48 9.45 10.64
N VAL A 337 3.11 10.70 10.34
CA VAL A 337 3.89 11.87 10.77
C VAL A 337 3.64 12.28 12.23
N THR A 338 2.62 11.71 12.88
CA THR A 338 2.31 11.94 14.30
C THR A 338 2.70 10.77 15.21
N HIS A 339 2.99 9.58 14.65
CA HIS A 339 3.33 8.40 15.44
C HIS A 339 4.70 8.55 16.10
N ASP A 340 4.75 8.41 17.43
CA ASP A 340 5.95 8.64 18.26
C ASP A 340 6.65 9.98 17.94
N ASN A 341 5.87 11.01 17.56
CA ASN A 341 6.38 12.30 17.13
C ASN A 341 5.60 13.46 17.77
N ASP A 342 6.11 13.95 18.91
CA ASP A 342 5.48 15.01 19.70
C ASP A 342 5.36 16.32 18.92
N ILE A 343 6.38 16.66 18.11
CA ILE A 343 6.38 17.87 17.28
C ILE A 343 5.32 17.74 16.18
N GLY A 344 5.24 16.58 15.53
CA GLY A 344 4.22 16.30 14.53
C GLY A 344 2.82 16.37 15.11
N SER A 345 2.59 15.76 16.27
CA SER A 345 1.31 15.78 16.98
C SER A 345 0.90 17.19 17.40
N ALA A 346 1.85 18.02 17.88
CA ALA A 346 1.58 19.40 18.23
C ALA A 346 1.21 20.23 16.98
N LYS A 347 2.01 20.17 15.92
CA LYS A 347 1.77 20.92 14.68
C LYS A 347 0.47 20.54 13.97
N VAL A 348 0.08 19.25 14.01
CA VAL A 348 -1.20 18.81 13.47
C VAL A 348 -2.35 19.32 14.36
N GLY A 349 -2.23 19.19 15.68
CA GLY A 349 -3.25 19.63 16.62
C GLY A 349 -3.48 21.17 16.64
N GLU A 350 -2.45 21.95 16.28
CA GLU A 350 -2.55 23.41 16.14
C GLU A 350 -3.34 23.87 14.90
N GLN A 351 -3.62 22.95 13.94
CA GLN A 351 -4.41 23.32 12.77
C GLN A 351 -5.87 23.54 13.14
N ASP A 352 -6.48 24.56 12.54
CA ASP A 352 -7.85 24.96 12.83
C ASP A 352 -8.82 23.78 12.69
N ALA A 353 -9.60 23.54 13.75
CA ALA A 353 -10.66 22.53 13.83
C ALA A 353 -10.24 21.08 13.49
N VAL A 354 -8.96 20.74 13.37
CA VAL A 354 -8.54 19.38 12.93
C VAL A 354 -9.08 18.29 13.86
N ILE A 355 -9.05 18.48 15.17
CA ILE A 355 -9.55 17.51 16.15
C ILE A 355 -11.06 17.28 15.96
N ASN A 356 -11.83 18.35 15.71
CA ASN A 356 -13.26 18.25 15.42
C ASN A 356 -13.52 17.51 14.09
N VAL A 357 -12.74 17.80 13.04
CA VAL A 357 -12.84 17.10 11.76
C VAL A 357 -12.54 15.59 11.90
N VAL A 358 -11.54 15.22 12.70
CA VAL A 358 -11.25 13.81 12.99
C VAL A 358 -12.35 13.16 13.82
N LEU A 359 -12.97 13.89 14.77
CA LEU A 359 -14.16 13.44 15.48
C LEU A 359 -15.34 13.20 14.52
N GLU A 360 -15.54 14.07 13.53
CA GLU A 360 -16.56 13.87 12.50
C GLU A 360 -16.29 12.63 11.66
N CYS A 361 -15.01 12.30 11.37
CA CYS A 361 -14.64 11.04 10.72
C CYS A 361 -15.07 9.82 11.54
N ILE A 362 -15.08 9.90 12.88
CA ILE A 362 -15.47 8.80 13.76
C ILE A 362 -16.99 8.73 13.92
N LEU A 363 -17.64 9.86 14.14
CA LEU A 363 -19.02 9.92 14.63
C LEU A 363 -20.05 10.10 13.52
N SER A 364 -19.75 10.93 12.53
CA SER A 364 -20.73 11.34 11.51
C SER A 364 -20.47 10.72 10.13
N THR A 365 -19.22 10.62 9.72
CA THR A 365 -18.84 10.13 8.38
C THR A 365 -19.23 8.67 8.11
N PRO A 366 -19.22 7.74 9.10
CA PRO A 366 -19.57 6.33 8.86
C PRO A 366 -20.97 6.09 8.28
N GLN A 367 -21.90 7.03 8.41
CA GLN A 367 -23.24 6.91 7.82
C GLN A 367 -23.25 7.07 6.28
N TYR A 368 -22.20 7.65 5.70
CA TYR A 368 -22.09 7.95 4.26
C TYR A 368 -21.25 6.94 3.47
N ILE A 369 -20.75 5.88 4.13
CA ILE A 369 -19.87 4.87 3.53
C ILE A 369 -20.39 3.46 3.77
N PRO A 370 -20.03 2.46 2.91
CA PRO A 370 -20.40 1.06 3.08
C PRO A 370 -19.91 0.48 4.41
N GLN A 371 -20.61 -0.52 4.91
CA GLN A 371 -20.30 -1.15 6.20
C GLN A 371 -18.89 -1.72 6.26
N GLU A 372 -18.43 -2.31 5.16
CA GLU A 372 -17.13 -2.95 4.99
C GLU A 372 -15.97 -1.96 5.15
N GLN A 373 -16.21 -0.68 4.86
CA GLN A 373 -15.19 0.38 4.91
C GLN A 373 -15.15 1.14 6.24
N LYS A 374 -16.15 0.93 7.12
CA LYS A 374 -16.26 1.68 8.39
C LYS A 374 -15.14 1.36 9.35
N PHE A 375 -14.70 0.11 9.39
CA PHE A 375 -13.63 -0.33 10.29
C PHE A 375 -12.32 0.41 10.01
N ASP A 376 -11.89 0.46 8.77
CA ASP A 376 -10.65 1.17 8.38
C ASP A 376 -10.70 2.64 8.74
N LEU A 377 -11.83 3.31 8.45
CA LEU A 377 -12.01 4.71 8.81
C LEU A 377 -11.92 4.94 10.33
N LEU A 378 -12.61 4.12 11.13
CA LEU A 378 -12.62 4.25 12.58
C LEU A 378 -11.22 4.02 13.17
N VAL A 379 -10.53 2.98 12.75
CA VAL A 379 -9.17 2.64 13.27
C VAL A 379 -8.16 3.74 12.93
N LEU A 380 -8.17 4.25 11.70
CA LEU A 380 -7.25 5.33 11.28
C LEU A 380 -7.56 6.63 12.04
N SER A 381 -8.82 6.99 12.17
CA SER A 381 -9.23 8.25 12.85
C SER A 381 -8.98 8.18 14.35
N LEU A 382 -9.32 7.08 15.01
CA LEU A 382 -9.03 6.86 16.42
C LEU A 382 -7.53 6.81 16.70
N GLY A 383 -6.76 6.11 15.85
CA GLY A 383 -5.30 6.06 15.95
C GLY A 383 -4.67 7.45 15.83
N LEU A 384 -5.18 8.27 14.92
CA LEU A 384 -4.71 9.66 14.78
C LEU A 384 -5.03 10.47 16.05
N LEU A 385 -6.26 10.40 16.60
CA LEU A 385 -6.59 11.10 17.85
C LEU A 385 -5.72 10.64 19.02
N ILE A 386 -5.42 9.34 19.13
CA ILE A 386 -4.51 8.82 20.15
C ILE A 386 -3.15 9.49 20.02
N ASN A 387 -2.55 9.49 18.83
CA ASN A 387 -1.25 10.14 18.60
C ASN A 387 -1.29 11.64 18.96
N LEU A 388 -2.39 12.34 18.63
CA LEU A 388 -2.53 13.76 18.91
C LEU A 388 -2.60 14.07 20.40
N VAL A 389 -3.29 13.23 21.20
CA VAL A 389 -3.52 13.52 22.63
C VAL A 389 -2.50 12.87 23.56
N GLU A 390 -1.77 11.83 23.13
CA GLU A 390 -0.87 11.06 24.02
C GLU A 390 0.18 11.94 24.71
N HIS A 391 0.76 12.90 23.97
CA HIS A 391 1.86 13.73 24.46
C HIS A 391 1.54 15.25 24.50
N SER A 392 0.35 15.67 24.09
CA SER A 392 -0.03 17.10 24.01
C SER A 392 -1.19 17.44 24.92
N GLU A 393 -0.93 18.20 25.99
CA GLU A 393 -1.98 18.72 26.89
C GLU A 393 -2.92 19.69 26.16
N MET A 394 -2.41 20.50 25.23
CA MET A 394 -3.23 21.41 24.42
C MET A 394 -4.26 20.63 23.60
N ASN A 395 -3.85 19.55 22.96
CA ASN A 395 -4.75 18.71 22.14
C ASN A 395 -5.77 17.98 23.02
N ARG A 396 -5.39 17.57 24.24
CA ARG A 396 -6.33 17.01 25.23
C ARG A 396 -7.40 18.02 25.63
N GLN A 397 -6.99 19.27 25.88
CA GLN A 397 -7.93 20.32 26.21
C GLN A 397 -8.91 20.59 25.05
N ILE A 398 -8.42 20.69 23.81
CA ILE A 398 -9.27 20.88 22.63
C ILE A 398 -10.28 19.74 22.49
N LEU A 399 -9.85 18.48 22.70
CA LEU A 399 -10.74 17.33 22.61
C LEU A 399 -11.81 17.33 23.73
N ILE A 400 -11.45 17.70 24.96
CA ILE A 400 -12.41 17.83 26.09
C ILE A 400 -13.46 18.89 25.81
N GLU A 401 -13.06 20.02 25.23
CA GLU A 401 -13.93 21.16 24.92
C GLU A 401 -14.69 20.99 23.60
N SER A 402 -14.41 19.92 22.84
CA SER A 402 -15.05 19.69 21.54
C SER A 402 -16.54 19.40 21.66
N GLU A 403 -17.32 19.96 20.74
CA GLU A 403 -18.78 19.78 20.65
C GLU A 403 -19.13 19.16 19.30
N VAL A 404 -20.05 18.22 19.28
CA VAL A 404 -20.54 17.54 18.09
C VAL A 404 -22.04 17.70 17.96
N GLY A 405 -22.50 18.14 16.80
CA GLY A 405 -23.91 18.22 16.47
C GLY A 405 -24.48 16.86 16.11
N THR A 406 -25.40 16.33 16.89
CA THR A 406 -26.12 15.08 16.60
C THR A 406 -27.55 15.40 16.19
N VAL A 407 -28.02 14.86 15.06
CA VAL A 407 -29.39 15.05 14.61
C VAL A 407 -30.25 13.88 15.08
N ILE A 408 -31.21 14.13 15.94
CA ILE A 408 -32.20 13.15 16.43
C ILE A 408 -33.59 13.70 16.08
N ASP A 409 -34.36 12.91 15.31
CA ASP A 409 -35.74 13.27 14.87
C ASP A 409 -35.83 14.65 14.20
N GLY A 410 -34.82 15.00 13.39
CA GLY A 410 -34.74 16.27 12.66
C GLY A 410 -34.39 17.49 13.54
N THR A 411 -34.06 17.28 14.81
CA THR A 411 -33.59 18.32 15.73
C THR A 411 -32.09 18.12 15.99
N THR A 412 -31.32 19.20 15.84
CA THR A 412 -29.87 19.15 16.13
C THR A 412 -29.67 19.37 17.64
N TYR A 413 -29.06 18.38 18.28
CA TYR A 413 -28.59 18.44 19.66
C TYR A 413 -27.07 18.57 19.66
N ILE A 414 -26.55 19.43 20.52
CA ILE A 414 -25.11 19.57 20.72
C ILE A 414 -24.75 18.70 21.92
N LYS A 415 -23.83 17.74 21.69
CA LYS A 415 -23.22 16.90 22.73
C LYS A 415 -21.71 17.18 22.77
N THR A 416 -21.09 16.94 23.92
CA THR A 416 -19.64 16.97 24.00
C THR A 416 -19.04 15.79 23.22
N GLY A 417 -17.89 15.99 22.56
CA GLY A 417 -17.21 14.93 21.83
C GLY A 417 -16.91 13.71 22.71
N ILE A 418 -16.58 13.96 24.00
CA ILE A 418 -16.34 12.89 24.99
C ILE A 418 -17.57 12.05 25.24
N ASN A 419 -18.75 12.67 25.40
CA ASN A 419 -20.00 11.93 25.57
C ASN A 419 -20.26 11.00 24.37
N CYS A 420 -20.12 11.53 23.16
CA CYS A 420 -20.30 10.72 21.93
C CYS A 420 -19.29 9.56 21.83
N LEU A 421 -18.02 9.78 22.22
CA LEU A 421 -17.00 8.72 22.24
C LEU A 421 -17.32 7.64 23.28
N VAL A 422 -17.80 8.02 24.46
CA VAL A 422 -18.21 7.05 25.50
C VAL A 422 -19.45 6.27 25.04
N GLU A 423 -20.45 6.93 24.44
CA GLU A 423 -21.62 6.25 23.86
C GLU A 423 -21.18 5.23 22.80
N LEU A 424 -20.28 5.60 21.90
CA LEU A 424 -19.73 4.70 20.88
C LEU A 424 -18.92 3.54 21.50
N PHE A 425 -18.16 3.80 22.57
CA PHE A 425 -17.45 2.75 23.32
C PHE A 425 -18.43 1.71 23.86
N CYS A 426 -19.48 2.16 24.56
CA CYS A 426 -20.49 1.28 25.15
C CYS A 426 -21.21 0.46 24.07
N GLU A 427 -21.58 1.08 22.95
CA GLU A 427 -22.21 0.39 21.80
C GLU A 427 -21.31 -0.73 21.25
N ARG A 428 -20.02 -0.46 21.06
CA ARG A 428 -19.06 -1.41 20.48
C ARG A 428 -18.69 -2.53 21.47
N GLU A 429 -18.55 -2.19 22.75
CA GLU A 429 -18.29 -3.18 23.81
C GLU A 429 -19.48 -4.13 23.96
N GLU A 430 -20.71 -3.59 24.01
CA GLU A 430 -21.92 -4.41 24.11
C GLU A 430 -22.10 -5.30 22.87
N ALA A 431 -21.86 -4.77 21.66
CA ALA A 431 -21.91 -5.56 20.44
C ALA A 431 -20.87 -6.70 20.43
N ALA A 432 -19.66 -6.43 20.92
CA ALA A 432 -18.63 -7.47 21.07
C ALA A 432 -19.05 -8.53 22.10
N ARG A 433 -19.56 -8.13 23.26
CA ARG A 433 -20.02 -9.05 24.31
C ARG A 433 -21.18 -9.92 23.87
N MET A 434 -22.20 -9.33 23.20
CA MET A 434 -23.33 -10.11 22.68
C MET A 434 -22.93 -11.17 21.65
N MET A 435 -21.83 -10.97 20.94
CA MET A 435 -21.31 -11.97 20.02
C MET A 435 -20.54 -13.07 20.75
N GLU A 436 -19.76 -12.71 21.79
CA GLU A 436 -19.09 -13.69 22.68
C GLU A 436 -20.10 -14.62 23.35
N ASP A 437 -21.16 -14.05 23.97
CA ASP A 437 -22.19 -14.82 24.67
C ASP A 437 -22.90 -15.82 23.72
N LYS A 438 -23.16 -15.42 22.46
CA LYS A 438 -23.74 -16.33 21.44
C LYS A 438 -22.81 -17.45 21.02
N GLU A 439 -21.50 -17.20 20.94
CA GLU A 439 -20.51 -18.22 20.62
C GLU A 439 -20.37 -19.24 21.76
N GLU A 440 -20.43 -18.78 23.02
CA GLU A 440 -20.43 -19.68 24.19
C GLU A 440 -21.71 -20.54 24.24
N ASP A 441 -22.88 -19.99 23.89
CA ASP A 441 -24.15 -20.73 23.83
C ASP A 441 -24.15 -21.75 22.69
N GLU A 442 -23.70 -21.38 21.48
CA GLU A 442 -23.59 -22.29 20.33
C GLU A 442 -22.55 -23.40 20.57
N GLU A 443 -21.44 -23.12 21.29
CA GLU A 443 -20.49 -24.14 21.72
C GLU A 443 -21.05 -25.04 22.86
N GLY A 444 -21.90 -24.51 23.71
CA GLY A 444 -22.57 -25.24 24.78
C GLY A 444 -23.53 -26.31 24.23
N GLU A 445 -24.35 -25.97 23.25
CA GLU A 445 -25.27 -26.90 22.58
C GLU A 445 -24.55 -27.95 21.75
N SER A 446 -23.41 -27.59 21.09
CA SER A 446 -22.62 -28.58 20.31
C SER A 446 -21.76 -29.52 21.16
N LYS A 447 -21.49 -29.20 22.42
CA LYS A 447 -20.70 -30.06 23.35
C LYS A 447 -21.48 -31.25 23.87
N GLU A 448 -22.80 -31.27 23.78
CA GLU A 448 -23.60 -32.47 24.11
C GLU A 448 -23.65 -33.50 22.98
N GLU A 449 -23.39 -33.13 21.72
CA GLU A 449 -23.45 -34.07 20.57
C GLU A 449 -22.08 -34.49 19.98
N LYS A 450 -20.96 -33.77 20.21
CA LYS A 450 -19.66 -34.11 19.58
C LYS A 450 -18.47 -33.97 20.52
N LYS A 451 -18.21 -35.05 21.31
CA LYS A 451 -17.05 -35.06 22.23
C LYS A 451 -15.71 -35.43 21.60
N ASP A 452 -15.61 -35.78 20.32
CA ASP A 452 -14.40 -36.38 19.75
C ASP A 452 -13.74 -35.69 18.53
N GLU A 453 -14.27 -34.59 17.97
CA GLU A 453 -13.66 -33.93 16.79
C GLU A 453 -13.18 -32.49 16.97
N ALA A 454 -13.47 -31.82 18.06
CA ALA A 454 -13.27 -30.37 18.22
C ALA A 454 -11.87 -29.92 18.66
N SER A 455 -10.91 -30.80 18.87
CA SER A 455 -9.58 -30.41 19.39
C SER A 455 -8.55 -29.99 18.32
N ALA A 456 -8.85 -30.15 17.05
CA ALA A 456 -7.89 -29.91 15.94
C ALA A 456 -8.03 -28.55 15.22
N LEU A 457 -9.15 -27.84 15.39
CA LEU A 457 -9.45 -26.65 14.54
C LEU A 457 -8.92 -25.31 15.06
N ASN A 458 -8.35 -25.23 16.25
CA ASN A 458 -8.12 -23.94 16.92
C ASN A 458 -6.71 -23.35 16.81
N LYS A 459 -5.85 -23.75 15.86
CA LYS A 459 -4.43 -23.31 15.89
C LYS A 459 -3.73 -23.12 14.56
N SER A 460 -4.28 -22.51 13.50
CA SER A 460 -3.37 -22.14 12.40
C SER A 460 -3.92 -21.10 11.43
N GLY A 461 -3.88 -19.85 11.83
CA GLY A 461 -3.89 -18.72 10.93
C GLY A 461 -2.56 -17.96 11.03
N GLU A 462 -2.20 -17.20 10.00
CA GLU A 462 -0.99 -16.39 9.94
C GLU A 462 -1.33 -15.02 9.34
N TRP A 463 -0.83 -13.95 9.97
CA TRP A 463 -0.98 -12.62 9.41
C TRP A 463 -0.08 -12.49 8.18
N GLN A 464 -0.66 -12.19 7.03
CA GLN A 464 0.08 -11.93 5.81
C GLN A 464 -0.23 -10.53 5.31
N GLU A 465 0.83 -9.86 4.88
CA GLU A 465 0.76 -8.55 4.24
C GLU A 465 0.33 -8.75 2.79
N THR A 466 -0.86 -8.25 2.45
CA THR A 466 -1.42 -8.28 1.09
C THR A 466 -1.34 -6.89 0.46
N GLU A 467 -1.60 -6.78 -0.83
CA GLU A 467 -1.63 -5.50 -1.55
C GLU A 467 -2.67 -4.50 -0.99
N ALA A 468 -3.59 -4.96 -0.16
CA ALA A 468 -4.64 -4.17 0.49
C ALA A 468 -4.38 -3.88 1.99
N GLY A 469 -3.24 -4.33 2.54
CA GLY A 469 -2.90 -4.18 3.96
C GLY A 469 -2.63 -5.51 4.67
N VAL A 470 -2.48 -5.47 5.99
CA VAL A 470 -2.25 -6.67 6.81
C VAL A 470 -3.58 -7.41 6.98
N GLN A 471 -3.68 -8.62 6.44
CA GLN A 471 -4.86 -9.49 6.56
C GLN A 471 -4.53 -10.78 7.29
N TRP A 472 -5.47 -11.25 8.11
CA TRP A 472 -5.40 -12.57 8.72
C TRP A 472 -5.78 -13.63 7.70
N ILE A 473 -4.82 -14.48 7.31
CA ILE A 473 -5.07 -15.60 6.40
C ILE A 473 -5.12 -16.89 7.20
N VAL A 474 -6.29 -17.49 7.27
CA VAL A 474 -6.47 -18.84 7.83
C VAL A 474 -5.92 -19.85 6.83
N LYS A 475 -5.02 -20.73 7.25
CA LYS A 475 -4.53 -21.83 6.42
C LYS A 475 -5.73 -22.68 6.01
N SER A 476 -6.01 -22.76 4.73
CA SER A 476 -7.15 -23.54 4.22
C SER A 476 -7.03 -25.01 4.65
N ALA A 477 -8.17 -25.67 4.86
CA ALA A 477 -8.23 -27.08 5.21
C ALA A 477 -7.47 -27.97 4.21
N GLU A 478 -7.34 -27.52 2.95
CA GLU A 478 -6.54 -28.19 1.91
C GLU A 478 -5.03 -28.07 2.17
N SER A 479 -4.54 -26.92 2.65
CA SER A 479 -3.13 -26.74 3.00
C SER A 479 -2.75 -27.57 4.23
N ILE A 480 -3.67 -27.75 5.17
CA ILE A 480 -3.49 -28.58 6.36
C ILE A 480 -3.56 -30.08 5.98
N LYS A 481 -4.47 -30.45 5.07
CA LYS A 481 -4.54 -31.82 4.53
C LYS A 481 -3.30 -32.19 3.73
N ALA A 482 -2.78 -31.28 2.90
CA ALA A 482 -1.54 -31.49 2.14
C ALA A 482 -0.30 -31.64 3.05
N ALA A 483 -0.22 -30.85 4.13
CA ALA A 483 0.88 -30.95 5.10
C ALA A 483 0.79 -32.24 5.95
N ASN A 484 -0.42 -32.72 6.26
CA ASN A 484 -0.63 -33.97 6.96
C ASN A 484 -0.46 -35.18 6.04
N GLN A 485 -0.84 -35.10 4.76
CA GLN A 485 -0.57 -36.14 3.77
C GLN A 485 0.92 -36.32 3.45
N ALA A 486 1.71 -35.25 3.50
CA ALA A 486 3.16 -35.34 3.35
C ALA A 486 3.87 -36.07 4.53
N LYS A 487 3.23 -36.16 5.69
CA LYS A 487 3.74 -36.88 6.86
C LYS A 487 3.27 -38.34 6.95
N ILE A 488 2.28 -38.76 6.14
CA ILE A 488 1.67 -40.12 6.20
C ILE A 488 2.20 -41.04 5.08
N ASN A 489 2.94 -40.49 4.09
CA ASN A 489 3.45 -41.31 2.97
C ASN A 489 4.79 -41.99 3.22
N GLU A 490 5.18 -42.27 4.47
CA GLU A 490 6.32 -43.13 4.81
C GLU A 490 5.96 -44.51 5.37
N ASP A 491 4.69 -44.84 5.51
CA ASP A 491 4.31 -46.24 5.90
C ASP A 491 2.99 -46.69 5.26
N ASP A 492 3.11 -47.81 4.52
CA ASP A 492 2.10 -48.82 4.13
C ASP A 492 1.10 -48.56 2.98
N GLU A 493 1.39 -49.28 1.90
CA GLU A 493 0.41 -49.81 0.93
C GLU A 493 -0.57 -50.78 1.61
N ASN A 494 -1.87 -50.52 1.58
CA ASN A 494 -2.90 -51.49 1.14
C ASN A 494 -4.35 -50.98 1.29
N THR A 495 -5.07 -51.08 0.16
CA THR A 495 -6.53 -51.38 -0.05
C THR A 495 -7.61 -50.80 0.87
N SER A 496 -8.51 -49.98 0.34
CA SER A 496 -9.88 -50.35 -0.08
C SER A 496 -10.79 -49.12 -0.28
N THR A 497 -11.60 -49.22 -1.30
CA THR A 497 -12.68 -48.31 -1.72
C THR A 497 -13.70 -47.99 -0.64
N ALA A 498 -14.03 -46.70 -0.49
CA ALA A 498 -15.27 -46.24 0.15
C ALA A 498 -15.74 -44.94 -0.53
N PRO A 499 -17.05 -44.64 -0.55
CA PRO A 499 -17.70 -43.75 -1.53
C PRO A 499 -17.50 -42.27 -1.27
N GLU A 500 -17.55 -41.49 -2.36
CA GLU A 500 -17.46 -40.03 -2.36
C GLU A 500 -18.57 -39.39 -1.52
N PRO A 501 -18.26 -38.39 -0.66
CA PRO A 501 -19.27 -37.54 -0.07
C PRO A 501 -19.55 -36.36 -1.02
N THR A 502 -20.81 -36.09 -1.22
CA THR A 502 -21.39 -34.98 -1.98
C THR A 502 -20.97 -33.64 -1.36
N PRO A 503 -20.49 -32.65 -2.16
CA PRO A 503 -20.17 -31.31 -1.68
C PRO A 503 -21.38 -30.41 -1.90
N LEU A 504 -22.10 -30.01 -0.87
CA LEU A 504 -23.04 -28.88 -0.85
C LEU A 504 -23.52 -28.66 0.60
N ASP A 505 -23.06 -27.63 1.24
CA ASP A 505 -23.56 -26.85 2.38
C ASP A 505 -22.50 -26.38 3.39
N ASP A 506 -21.32 -27.01 3.46
CA ASP A 506 -20.31 -26.66 4.48
C ASP A 506 -19.54 -25.34 4.17
N ASP A 507 -19.44 -24.93 2.91
CA ASP A 507 -18.64 -23.77 2.51
C ASP A 507 -19.37 -22.44 2.83
N GLU A 508 -20.69 -22.42 2.72
CA GLU A 508 -21.50 -21.21 3.01
C GLU A 508 -21.63 -20.95 4.51
N THR A 509 -21.72 -22.02 5.31
CA THR A 509 -21.73 -21.96 6.78
C THR A 509 -20.38 -21.54 7.34
N PHE A 510 -19.28 -22.06 6.79
CA PHE A 510 -17.91 -21.69 7.17
C PHE A 510 -17.62 -20.22 6.84
N THR A 511 -18.01 -19.75 5.65
CA THR A 511 -17.84 -18.36 5.23
C THR A 511 -18.64 -17.39 6.11
N LYS A 512 -19.86 -17.76 6.51
CA LYS A 512 -20.68 -16.97 7.45
C LYS A 512 -20.08 -16.93 8.85
N ALA A 513 -19.53 -18.04 9.34
CA ALA A 513 -18.85 -18.10 10.65
C ALA A 513 -17.57 -17.24 10.65
N LEU A 514 -16.79 -17.29 9.59
CA LEU A 514 -15.58 -16.46 9.44
C LEU A 514 -15.91 -14.97 9.38
N HIS A 515 -16.96 -14.60 8.65
CA HIS A 515 -17.44 -13.21 8.57
C HIS A 515 -17.96 -12.73 9.94
N LYS A 516 -18.66 -13.58 10.68
CA LYS A 516 -19.15 -13.29 12.05
C LYS A 516 -17.99 -13.08 13.03
N ALA A 517 -16.99 -13.96 13.02
CA ALA A 517 -15.78 -13.84 13.84
C ALA A 517 -14.97 -12.57 13.49
N GLY A 518 -14.86 -12.22 12.20
CA GLY A 518 -14.25 -10.98 11.74
C GLY A 518 -14.95 -9.75 12.33
N LYS A 519 -16.28 -9.72 12.28
CA LYS A 519 -17.10 -8.58 12.77
C LYS A 519 -17.06 -8.42 14.29
N HIS A 520 -16.96 -9.54 15.02
CA HIS A 520 -16.73 -9.54 16.47
C HIS A 520 -15.38 -8.87 16.81
N MET A 521 -14.33 -9.28 16.11
CA MET A 521 -12.98 -8.73 16.31
C MET A 521 -12.92 -7.24 15.98
N GLU A 522 -13.61 -6.76 14.93
CA GLU A 522 -13.70 -5.35 14.57
C GLU A 522 -14.30 -4.51 15.71
N ASN A 523 -15.43 -4.93 16.30
CA ASN A 523 -16.06 -4.22 17.42
C ASN A 523 -15.14 -4.17 18.64
N SER A 524 -14.49 -5.28 18.97
CA SER A 524 -13.55 -5.37 20.10
C SER A 524 -12.32 -4.46 19.89
N ILE A 525 -11.78 -4.38 18.68
CA ILE A 525 -10.67 -3.49 18.35
C ILE A 525 -11.09 -2.03 18.45
N VAL A 526 -12.22 -1.65 17.86
CA VAL A 526 -12.73 -0.26 17.92
C VAL A 526 -12.97 0.17 19.36
N ALA A 527 -13.63 -0.66 20.18
CA ALA A 527 -13.82 -0.39 21.60
C ALA A 527 -12.49 -0.20 22.34
N SER A 528 -11.48 -1.03 22.02
CA SER A 528 -10.14 -0.94 22.61
C SER A 528 -9.43 0.36 22.24
N TYR A 529 -9.53 0.81 20.99
CA TYR A 529 -8.96 2.10 20.56
C TYR A 529 -9.63 3.28 21.24
N ILE A 530 -10.96 3.25 21.43
CA ILE A 530 -11.68 4.31 22.16
C ILE A 530 -11.25 4.30 23.63
N ALA A 531 -11.18 3.13 24.28
CA ALA A 531 -10.72 3.02 25.66
C ALA A 531 -9.28 3.52 25.82
N LEU A 532 -8.40 3.24 24.84
CA LEU A 532 -7.02 3.75 24.83
C LEU A 532 -7.00 5.28 24.68
N LEU A 533 -7.78 5.84 23.77
CA LEU A 533 -7.92 7.27 23.57
C LEU A 533 -8.36 7.98 24.84
N LEU A 534 -9.45 7.50 25.46
CA LEU A 534 -9.98 8.08 26.70
C LEU A 534 -8.99 7.93 27.86
N GLY A 535 -8.26 6.83 27.93
CA GLY A 535 -7.20 6.63 28.93
C GLY A 535 -6.00 7.58 28.73
N CYS A 536 -5.57 7.82 27.48
CA CYS A 536 -4.56 8.85 27.19
C CYS A 536 -5.03 10.26 27.53
N LEU A 537 -6.32 10.53 27.34
CA LEU A 537 -6.94 11.84 27.61
C LEU A 537 -6.91 12.18 29.09
N ILE A 538 -7.28 11.24 29.97
CA ILE A 538 -7.39 11.49 31.43
C ILE A 538 -6.05 11.49 32.16
N ARG A 539 -5.00 11.09 31.50
CA ARG A 539 -3.67 10.95 32.10
C ARG A 539 -3.22 12.27 32.73
N ASP A 540 -2.78 12.18 33.98
CA ASP A 540 -2.22 13.28 34.78
C ASP A 540 -3.19 14.47 35.07
N ASN A 541 -4.51 14.35 34.77
CA ASN A 541 -5.49 15.43 34.98
C ASN A 541 -6.78 14.94 35.63
N LYS A 542 -6.95 15.24 36.91
CA LYS A 542 -8.12 14.82 37.70
C LYS A 542 -9.47 15.41 37.21
N ASN A 543 -9.44 16.58 36.59
CA ASN A 543 -10.65 17.18 36.03
C ASN A 543 -11.15 16.38 34.84
N TYR A 544 -10.23 15.92 33.98
CA TYR A 544 -10.55 15.09 32.81
C TYR A 544 -11.08 13.71 33.23
N VAL A 545 -10.55 13.15 34.34
CA VAL A 545 -11.09 11.92 34.94
C VAL A 545 -12.56 12.06 35.23
N SER A 546 -12.96 13.15 35.93
CA SER A 546 -14.36 13.41 36.26
C SER A 546 -15.22 13.63 35.01
N SER A 547 -14.68 14.33 34.01
CA SER A 547 -15.38 14.60 32.74
C SER A 547 -15.66 13.35 31.91
N VAL A 548 -14.81 12.32 31.96
CA VAL A 548 -15.05 11.06 31.28
C VAL A 548 -15.93 10.14 32.12
N LYS A 549 -15.66 10.07 33.42
CA LYS A 549 -16.32 9.14 34.36
C LYS A 549 -17.82 9.36 34.44
N CYS A 550 -18.30 10.63 34.39
CA CYS A 550 -19.71 10.98 34.48
C CYS A 550 -20.57 10.44 33.31
N TYR A 551 -19.96 10.05 32.19
CA TYR A 551 -20.67 9.48 31.04
C TYR A 551 -20.59 7.95 30.99
N LEU A 552 -19.69 7.31 31.78
CA LEU A 552 -19.57 5.87 31.85
C LEU A 552 -20.65 5.21 32.68
N PRO A 553 -21.07 3.98 32.35
CA PRO A 553 -21.95 3.19 33.19
C PRO A 553 -21.36 3.03 34.61
N ASP A 554 -22.22 3.21 35.64
CA ASP A 554 -21.86 3.13 37.06
C ASP A 554 -20.68 4.04 37.48
N GLU A 555 -20.37 5.05 36.66
CA GLU A 555 -19.21 5.93 36.84
C GLU A 555 -17.91 5.16 37.06
N SER A 556 -17.75 3.99 36.40
CA SER A 556 -16.60 3.09 36.54
C SER A 556 -15.80 2.91 35.23
N PHE A 557 -14.49 2.81 35.37
CA PHE A 557 -13.58 2.44 34.26
C PHE A 557 -13.44 0.93 34.04
N ASP A 558 -14.07 0.09 34.86
CA ASP A 558 -13.95 -1.37 34.77
C ASP A 558 -14.21 -1.96 33.38
N PRO A 559 -15.24 -1.51 32.60
CA PRO A 559 -15.44 -1.99 31.24
C PRO A 559 -14.26 -1.67 30.33
N MET A 560 -13.70 -0.46 30.43
CA MET A 560 -12.54 -0.05 29.63
C MET A 560 -11.27 -0.86 29.98
N ILE A 561 -11.02 -1.07 31.27
CA ILE A 561 -9.89 -1.87 31.78
C ILE A 561 -10.02 -3.32 31.29
N LYS A 562 -11.21 -3.91 31.35
CA LYS A 562 -11.48 -5.27 30.87
C LYS A 562 -11.20 -5.40 29.37
N THR A 563 -11.71 -4.45 28.58
CA THR A 563 -11.51 -4.40 27.12
C THR A 563 -10.03 -4.27 26.77
N LEU A 564 -9.30 -3.35 27.42
CA LEU A 564 -7.87 -3.16 27.16
C LEU A 564 -7.01 -4.36 27.59
N LYS A 565 -7.36 -5.06 28.69
CA LYS A 565 -6.67 -6.29 29.11
C LYS A 565 -6.85 -7.41 28.09
N LYS A 566 -8.06 -7.58 27.54
CA LYS A 566 -8.32 -8.52 26.45
C LYS A 566 -7.49 -8.18 25.21
N PHE A 567 -7.48 -6.90 24.82
CA PHE A 567 -6.73 -6.42 23.67
C PHE A 567 -5.21 -6.59 23.84
N LEU A 568 -4.66 -6.31 25.02
CA LEU A 568 -3.26 -6.54 25.33
C LEU A 568 -2.91 -8.04 25.26
N GLY A 569 -3.79 -8.91 25.74
CA GLY A 569 -3.65 -10.35 25.61
C GLY A 569 -3.56 -10.79 24.14
N PHE A 570 -4.46 -10.27 23.31
CA PHE A 570 -4.46 -10.52 21.87
C PHE A 570 -3.17 -10.02 21.19
N MET A 571 -2.76 -8.79 21.48
CA MET A 571 -1.52 -8.22 20.94
C MET A 571 -0.28 -9.04 21.32
N ASN A 572 -0.19 -9.53 22.55
CA ASN A 572 0.92 -10.37 22.99
C ASN A 572 0.97 -11.75 22.29
N LEU A 573 -0.18 -12.27 21.85
CA LEU A 573 -0.25 -13.51 21.06
C LEU A 573 0.16 -13.32 19.60
N THR A 574 -0.11 -12.14 19.03
CA THR A 574 0.12 -11.87 17.60
C THR A 574 1.52 -11.31 17.31
N ILE A 575 2.16 -10.65 18.26
CA ILE A 575 3.46 -9.98 18.07
C ILE A 575 4.56 -10.72 18.84
N ALA A 576 5.22 -11.67 18.18
CA ALA A 576 6.39 -12.38 18.73
C ALA A 576 7.68 -11.53 18.76
N ILE A 577 7.72 -10.30 18.20
CA ILE A 577 8.94 -9.49 18.02
C ILE A 577 8.66 -8.00 18.24
N GLY A 578 9.23 -7.42 19.31
CA GLY A 578 9.46 -5.97 19.47
C GLY A 578 8.24 -5.11 19.82
N ASN A 579 7.78 -5.15 21.08
CA ASN A 579 6.50 -4.60 21.52
C ASN A 579 6.59 -3.20 22.14
N THR A 580 6.57 -2.13 21.33
CA THR A 580 6.37 -0.75 21.85
C THR A 580 4.90 -0.47 22.17
N GLY A 581 3.96 -0.91 21.32
CA GLY A 581 2.51 -0.70 21.51
C GLY A 581 1.96 -1.35 22.78
N GLY A 582 2.40 -2.55 23.16
CA GLY A 582 1.97 -3.21 24.38
C GLY A 582 2.33 -2.46 25.65
N LYS A 583 3.46 -1.71 25.66
CA LYS A 583 3.87 -0.88 26.82
C LYS A 583 2.95 0.33 26.99
N SER A 584 2.54 0.99 25.91
CA SER A 584 1.60 2.12 25.98
C SER A 584 0.22 1.67 26.52
N ILE A 585 -0.29 0.54 26.03
CA ILE A 585 -1.55 -0.03 26.51
C ILE A 585 -1.46 -0.40 28.00
N ALA A 586 -0.40 -1.07 28.44
CA ALA A 586 -0.19 -1.43 29.85
C ALA A 586 -0.16 -0.19 30.75
N ARG A 587 0.54 0.87 30.33
CA ARG A 587 0.58 2.16 31.07
C ARG A 587 -0.79 2.81 31.18
N VAL A 588 -1.60 2.77 30.12
CA VAL A 588 -2.97 3.30 30.16
C VAL A 588 -3.86 2.48 31.10
N ILE A 589 -3.71 1.16 31.14
CA ILE A 589 -4.43 0.30 32.10
C ILE A 589 -4.07 0.72 33.54
N GLU A 590 -2.79 0.92 33.85
CA GLU A 590 -2.34 1.40 35.19
C GLU A 590 -2.96 2.76 35.55
N VAL A 591 -3.06 3.70 34.61
CA VAL A 591 -3.71 5.00 34.82
C VAL A 591 -5.19 4.80 35.16
N LEU A 592 -5.90 3.99 34.39
CA LEU A 592 -7.33 3.72 34.62
C LEU A 592 -7.59 3.01 35.96
N GLU A 593 -6.72 2.08 36.37
CA GLU A 593 -6.81 1.36 37.66
C GLU A 593 -6.52 2.29 38.86
N SER A 594 -5.78 3.38 38.65
CA SER A 594 -5.45 4.35 39.70
C SER A 594 -6.50 5.45 39.89
N CYS A 595 -7.48 5.56 38.97
CA CYS A 595 -8.54 6.54 39.00
C CYS A 595 -9.85 6.02 39.60
#